data_a610c9525f6dfa2f55f9d2409ee30204
#
_entry.id   a610c9525f6dfa2f55f9d2409ee30204
#
_cell.length_a   1.000
_cell.length_b   1.000
_cell.length_c   1.000
_cell.angle_alpha   90.00
_cell.angle_beta   90.00
_cell.angle_gamma   90.00
#
_symmetry.space_group_name_H-M   'P 1'
#
loop_
_entity.id
_entity.type
_entity.pdbx_description
1 polymer ?
#
loop_
_entity_poly.entity_id
_entity_poly.type
_entity_poly.pdbx_seq_one_letter_code
_entity_poly.pdbx_strand_id
1 'polypeptide(L)'
;MKELVLVEKAGGYGMVTLNRPKAMNALSAELRNQLASAIDDMQADEDIRVIILTGAGDKAFTAGLDLKEMGAQQGGGPALAIASDDPVVALGKFSGPIIGAINGVAITGGFEMALACDVLIGTPNTRFADTHARVGILPGWGLSQKLMRL
;
A
#
# COMPACT_ATOMS: atom_id res chain seq x y z
N MET A 1 -9.96 1.51 18.80
CA MET A 1 -9.77 1.26 17.36
C MET A 1 -8.41 0.58 17.19
N LYS A 2 -8.28 -0.40 16.32
CA LYS A 2 -7.00 -1.08 16.13
C LYS A 2 -6.13 -0.20 15.23
N GLU A 3 -4.89 0.03 15.63
CA GLU A 3 -3.92 0.81 14.85
C GLU A 3 -3.32 -0.06 13.76
N LEU A 4 -3.87 0.08 12.53
CA LEU A 4 -3.50 -0.71 11.36
C LEU A 4 -2.43 -0.03 10.50
N VAL A 5 -2.20 1.26 10.74
CA VAL A 5 -1.12 2.05 10.17
C VAL A 5 -0.41 2.75 11.31
N LEU A 6 0.90 2.53 11.42
CA LEU A 6 1.74 3.24 12.38
C LEU A 6 2.42 4.42 11.68
N VAL A 7 2.51 5.54 12.37
CA VAL A 7 3.10 6.77 11.87
C VAL A 7 4.17 7.25 12.82
N GLU A 8 5.37 7.44 12.29
CA GLU A 8 6.49 8.05 13.02
C GLU A 8 7.01 9.25 12.22
N LYS A 9 7.25 10.37 12.88
CA LYS A 9 7.78 11.60 12.26
C LYS A 9 9.10 11.95 12.90
N ALA A 10 10.13 12.16 12.10
CA ALA A 10 11.44 12.56 12.58
C ALA A 10 12.29 13.20 11.47
N GLY A 11 13.02 14.26 11.79
CA GLY A 11 14.07 14.80 10.92
C GLY A 11 13.66 15.18 9.49
N GLY A 12 12.40 15.55 9.28
CA GLY A 12 11.88 15.93 7.96
C GLY A 12 11.34 14.78 7.13
N TYR A 13 11.23 13.57 7.71
CA TYR A 13 10.56 12.44 7.07
C TYR A 13 9.43 11.87 7.94
N GLY A 14 8.45 11.28 7.28
CA GLY A 14 7.42 10.48 7.91
C GLY A 14 7.58 9.00 7.55
N MET A 15 7.63 8.11 8.55
CA MET A 15 7.59 6.68 8.32
C MET A 15 6.16 6.17 8.52
N VAL A 16 5.62 5.54 7.49
CA VAL A 16 4.28 4.96 7.48
C VAL A 16 4.41 3.44 7.37
N THR A 17 3.94 2.72 8.38
CA THR A 17 4.06 1.26 8.46
C THR A 17 2.70 0.61 8.40
N LEU A 18 2.47 -0.25 7.40
CA LEU A 18 1.28 -1.11 7.30
C LEU A 18 1.34 -2.17 8.40
N ASN A 19 0.42 -2.15 9.38
CA ASN A 19 0.54 -2.92 10.62
C ASN A 19 -0.52 -4.02 10.78
N ARG A 20 -0.51 -4.98 9.86
CA ARG A 20 -1.27 -6.24 9.94
C ARG A 20 -0.40 -7.46 9.66
N PRO A 21 0.75 -7.66 10.36
CA PRO A 21 1.71 -8.71 10.00
C PRO A 21 1.12 -10.12 10.01
N LYS A 22 0.15 -10.41 10.88
CA LYS A 22 -0.57 -11.70 10.92
C LYS A 22 -1.43 -11.97 9.69
N ALA A 23 -1.79 -10.94 8.93
CA ALA A 23 -2.51 -11.02 7.67
C ALA A 23 -1.65 -10.58 6.48
N MET A 24 -0.31 -10.72 6.56
CA MET A 24 0.62 -10.31 5.50
C MET A 24 0.42 -8.86 5.06
N ASN A 25 0.04 -7.99 5.99
CA ASN A 25 -0.28 -6.57 5.77
C ASN A 25 -1.33 -6.35 4.67
N ALA A 26 -2.30 -7.28 4.54
CA ALA A 26 -3.37 -7.18 3.56
C ALA A 26 -4.21 -5.92 3.76
N LEU A 27 -4.57 -5.28 2.65
CA LEU A 27 -5.24 -3.98 2.55
C LEU A 27 -6.75 -4.14 2.76
N SER A 28 -7.19 -4.23 4.03
CA SER A 28 -8.62 -4.12 4.38
C SER A 28 -9.10 -2.68 4.16
N ALA A 29 -10.41 -2.47 4.05
CA ALA A 29 -11.00 -1.13 3.94
C ALA A 29 -10.55 -0.23 5.10
N GLU A 30 -10.53 -0.74 6.33
CA GLU A 30 -10.08 0.02 7.50
C GLU A 30 -8.60 0.42 7.40
N LEU A 31 -7.71 -0.49 6.94
CA LEU A 31 -6.30 -0.16 6.75
C LEU A 31 -6.12 0.90 5.66
N ARG A 32 -6.83 0.77 4.53
CA ARG A 32 -6.77 1.76 3.44
C ARG A 32 -7.23 3.14 3.89
N ASN A 33 -8.31 3.22 4.69
CA ASN A 33 -8.78 4.48 5.27
C ASN A 33 -7.75 5.11 6.22
N GLN A 34 -7.13 4.30 7.10
CA GLN A 34 -6.08 4.78 7.98
C GLN A 34 -4.84 5.25 7.21
N LEU A 35 -4.49 4.55 6.13
CA LEU A 35 -3.39 4.95 5.25
C LEU A 35 -3.69 6.29 4.57
N ALA A 36 -4.88 6.46 3.99
CA ALA A 36 -5.28 7.71 3.36
C ALA A 36 -5.21 8.89 4.35
N SER A 37 -5.74 8.70 5.56
CA SER A 37 -5.65 9.72 6.62
C SER A 37 -4.20 10.02 6.99
N ALA A 38 -3.34 9.01 7.12
CA ALA A 38 -1.93 9.21 7.45
C ALA A 38 -1.19 10.01 6.35
N ILE A 39 -1.48 9.75 5.08
CA ILE A 39 -0.89 10.52 3.97
C ILE A 39 -1.40 11.95 3.94
N ASP A 40 -2.71 12.16 4.17
CA ASP A 40 -3.28 13.52 4.24
C ASP A 40 -2.65 14.32 5.40
N ASP A 41 -2.42 13.69 6.56
CA ASP A 41 -1.73 14.30 7.71
C ASP A 41 -0.26 14.63 7.42
N MET A 42 0.44 13.76 6.66
CA MET A 42 1.81 14.02 6.23
C MET A 42 1.88 15.17 5.21
N GLN A 43 0.91 15.22 4.28
CA GLN A 43 0.83 16.30 3.28
C GLN A 43 0.55 17.66 3.92
N ALA A 44 -0.20 17.69 5.03
CA ALA A 44 -0.53 18.91 5.77
C ALA A 44 0.62 19.42 6.66
N ASP A 45 1.62 18.58 6.92
CA ASP A 45 2.75 18.88 7.79
C ASP A 45 3.93 19.43 6.99
N GLU A 46 4.17 20.74 7.07
CA GLU A 46 5.23 21.43 6.31
C GLU A 46 6.65 20.96 6.66
N ASP A 47 6.85 20.32 7.81
CA ASP A 47 8.14 19.75 8.20
C ASP A 47 8.42 18.41 7.50
N ILE A 48 7.39 17.70 6.99
CA ILE A 48 7.54 16.42 6.31
C ILE A 48 7.78 16.62 4.82
N ARG A 49 8.98 16.24 4.36
CA ARG A 49 9.42 16.40 2.97
C ARG A 49 9.53 15.08 2.21
N VAL A 50 9.52 13.94 2.93
CA VAL A 50 9.62 12.61 2.33
C VAL A 50 8.84 11.61 3.17
N ILE A 51 8.21 10.64 2.52
CA ILE A 51 7.56 9.50 3.19
C ILE A 51 8.38 8.24 2.94
N ILE A 52 8.54 7.43 3.99
CA ILE A 52 9.02 6.05 3.90
C ILE A 52 7.84 5.14 4.17
N LEU A 53 7.46 4.33 3.20
CA LEU A 53 6.36 3.37 3.30
C LEU A 53 6.91 1.95 3.44
N THR A 54 6.48 1.22 4.47
CA THR A 54 6.92 -0.15 4.73
C THR A 54 5.82 -1.02 5.33
N GLY A 55 6.08 -2.32 5.48
CA GLY A 55 5.19 -3.26 6.16
C GLY A 55 5.76 -3.71 7.51
N ALA A 56 4.90 -3.92 8.50
CA ALA A 56 5.31 -4.50 9.77
C ALA A 56 5.73 -5.96 9.62
N GLY A 57 6.75 -6.36 10.36
CA GLY A 57 7.31 -7.71 10.35
C GLY A 57 8.30 -7.94 9.21
N ASP A 58 8.62 -9.21 8.95
CA ASP A 58 9.68 -9.64 8.03
C ASP A 58 9.17 -10.41 6.80
N LYS A 59 7.85 -10.68 6.74
CA LYS A 59 7.26 -11.55 5.71
C LYS A 59 6.76 -10.80 4.49
N ALA A 60 6.11 -9.67 4.71
CA ALA A 60 5.45 -8.95 3.64
C ALA A 60 5.54 -7.43 3.81
N PHE A 61 5.76 -6.77 2.70
CA PHE A 61 5.37 -5.38 2.53
C PHE A 61 3.84 -5.30 2.56
N THR A 62 3.16 -5.89 1.58
CA THR A 62 1.72 -6.20 1.62
C THR A 62 1.35 -7.26 0.58
N ALA A 63 0.40 -8.11 0.95
CA ALA A 63 -0.16 -9.13 0.05
C ALA A 63 -1.26 -8.57 -0.89
N GLY A 64 -1.50 -7.25 -0.90
CA GLY A 64 -2.56 -6.64 -1.68
C GLY A 64 -3.91 -6.64 -0.95
N LEU A 65 -5.01 -6.56 -1.70
CA LEU A 65 -6.36 -6.48 -1.13
C LEU A 65 -6.69 -7.67 -0.22
N ASP A 66 -7.45 -7.41 0.83
CA ASP A 66 -7.92 -8.46 1.76
C ASP A 66 -9.01 -9.30 1.09
N LEU A 67 -8.62 -10.46 0.54
CA LEU A 67 -9.53 -11.36 -0.19
C LEU A 67 -10.64 -11.92 0.68
N LYS A 68 -10.45 -12.01 2.01
CA LYS A 68 -11.50 -12.46 2.93
C LYS A 68 -12.61 -11.41 3.03
N GLU A 69 -12.23 -10.15 3.10
CA GLU A 69 -13.18 -9.04 3.12
C GLU A 69 -13.93 -8.95 1.79
N MET A 70 -13.23 -9.09 0.66
CA MET A 70 -13.84 -9.12 -0.67
C MET A 70 -14.84 -10.27 -0.84
N GLY A 71 -14.49 -11.47 -0.37
CA GLY A 71 -15.37 -12.65 -0.45
C GLY A 71 -16.61 -12.56 0.45
N ALA A 72 -16.57 -11.77 1.52
CA ALA A 72 -17.69 -11.56 2.42
C ALA A 72 -18.74 -10.57 1.87
N GLN A 73 -18.37 -9.73 0.91
CA GLN A 73 -19.29 -8.81 0.22
C GLN A 73 -20.07 -9.60 -0.84
N GLN A 74 -21.16 -10.23 -0.44
CA GLN A 74 -22.08 -10.93 -1.34
C GLN A 74 -22.77 -9.93 -2.28
N GLY A 75 -22.41 -9.96 -3.55
CA GLY A 75 -23.07 -9.12 -4.56
C GLY A 75 -22.23 -8.84 -5.80
N GLY A 76 -21.55 -9.87 -6.31
CA GLY A 76 -21.11 -9.99 -7.70
C GLY A 76 -20.54 -8.74 -8.36
N GLY A 77 -19.28 -8.54 -8.24
CA GLY A 77 -18.51 -7.59 -9.01
C GLY A 77 -17.38 -7.03 -8.16
N PRO A 78 -16.20 -6.81 -8.71
CA PRO A 78 -15.21 -6.05 -8.00
C PRO A 78 -15.79 -4.64 -7.85
N ALA A 79 -16.31 -4.32 -6.69
CA ALA A 79 -16.45 -2.95 -6.28
C ALA A 79 -15.03 -2.38 -6.04
N LEU A 80 -14.25 -2.32 -7.10
CA LEU A 80 -13.30 -1.27 -7.35
C LEU A 80 -14.12 -0.01 -7.66
N ALA A 81 -15.11 0.28 -6.80
CA ALA A 81 -15.54 1.63 -6.65
C ALA A 81 -14.25 2.40 -6.41
N ILE A 82 -14.03 3.44 -7.15
CA ILE A 82 -13.08 4.52 -6.87
C ILE A 82 -13.50 4.99 -5.48
N ALA A 83 -13.10 4.21 -4.50
CA ALA A 83 -13.46 4.42 -3.13
C ALA A 83 -12.56 5.54 -2.64
N SER A 84 -13.09 6.38 -1.79
CA SER A 84 -12.33 7.42 -1.07
C SER A 84 -11.09 6.85 -0.35
N ASP A 85 -10.97 5.54 -0.28
CA ASP A 85 -9.93 4.75 0.38
C ASP A 85 -8.96 4.04 -0.61
N ASP A 86 -8.86 4.50 -1.88
CA ASP A 86 -7.89 3.98 -2.83
C ASP A 86 -6.46 4.34 -2.38
N PRO A 87 -5.62 3.34 -2.03
CA PRO A 87 -4.31 3.60 -1.45
C PRO A 87 -3.33 4.24 -2.43
N VAL A 88 -3.47 3.96 -3.73
CA VAL A 88 -2.59 4.55 -4.76
C VAL A 88 -2.96 6.00 -5.02
N VAL A 89 -4.27 6.31 -5.01
CA VAL A 89 -4.74 7.70 -5.06
C VAL A 89 -4.29 8.46 -3.81
N ALA A 90 -4.37 7.83 -2.64
CA ALA A 90 -3.91 8.44 -1.40
C ALA A 90 -2.41 8.77 -1.45
N LEU A 91 -1.56 7.81 -1.85
CA LEU A 91 -0.12 8.05 -2.03
C LEU A 91 0.15 9.21 -3.01
N GLY A 92 -0.60 9.27 -4.12
CA GLY A 92 -0.47 10.33 -5.13
C GLY A 92 -0.82 11.75 -4.66
N LYS A 93 -1.41 11.91 -3.48
CA LYS A 93 -1.69 13.24 -2.89
C LYS A 93 -0.45 13.86 -2.25
N PHE A 94 0.52 13.06 -1.83
CA PHE A 94 1.73 13.59 -1.24
C PHE A 94 2.62 14.20 -2.32
N SER A 95 3.02 15.45 -2.12
CA SER A 95 3.78 16.25 -3.09
C SER A 95 5.28 15.96 -3.10
N GLY A 96 5.80 15.37 -2.02
CA GLY A 96 7.19 14.96 -1.88
C GLY A 96 7.45 13.53 -2.36
N PRO A 97 8.71 13.07 -2.39
CA PRO A 97 9.03 11.70 -2.74
C PRO A 97 8.55 10.69 -1.70
N ILE A 98 8.13 9.52 -2.20
CA ILE A 98 7.77 8.37 -1.38
C ILE A 98 8.77 7.24 -1.65
N ILE A 99 9.45 6.80 -0.59
CA ILE A 99 10.39 5.69 -0.62
C ILE A 99 9.66 4.42 -0.15
N GLY A 100 9.51 3.45 -1.03
CA GLY A 100 9.01 2.13 -0.68
C GLY A 100 10.12 1.26 -0.10
N ALA A 101 10.13 1.06 1.20
CA ALA A 101 11.02 0.12 1.88
C ALA A 101 10.38 -1.27 1.91
N ILE A 102 10.68 -2.07 0.87
CA ILE A 102 10.02 -3.35 0.60
C ILE A 102 10.67 -4.47 1.41
N ASN A 103 10.18 -4.66 2.62
CA ASN A 103 10.73 -5.57 3.62
C ASN A 103 10.43 -7.07 3.41
N GLY A 104 9.61 -7.41 2.42
CA GLY A 104 9.21 -8.78 2.14
C GLY A 104 8.44 -8.90 0.83
N VAL A 105 7.41 -9.76 0.77
CA VAL A 105 6.63 -9.94 -0.46
C VAL A 105 5.72 -8.74 -0.72
N ALA A 106 5.61 -8.33 -1.99
CA ALA A 106 4.67 -7.35 -2.50
C ALA A 106 3.88 -7.99 -3.65
N ILE A 107 2.62 -8.34 -3.40
CA ILE A 107 1.84 -9.21 -4.28
C ILE A 107 0.61 -8.47 -4.78
N THR A 108 0.31 -8.58 -6.07
CA THR A 108 -0.90 -8.07 -6.71
C THR A 108 -1.07 -6.57 -6.43
N GLY A 109 -2.09 -6.13 -5.71
CA GLY A 109 -2.24 -4.74 -5.27
C GLY A 109 -1.08 -4.23 -4.41
N GLY A 110 -0.36 -5.12 -3.72
CA GLY A 110 0.86 -4.78 -2.99
C GLY A 110 2.02 -4.43 -3.92
N PHE A 111 2.10 -5.09 -5.06
CA PHE A 111 3.06 -4.73 -6.09
C PHE A 111 2.68 -3.39 -6.74
N GLU A 112 1.39 -3.14 -6.96
CA GLU A 112 0.90 -1.85 -7.47
C GLU A 112 1.22 -0.71 -6.51
N MET A 113 1.07 -0.92 -5.19
CA MET A 113 1.47 0.07 -4.18
C MET A 113 2.98 0.32 -4.18
N ALA A 114 3.79 -0.72 -4.32
CA ALA A 114 5.23 -0.54 -4.46
C ALA A 114 5.56 0.32 -5.69
N LEU A 115 4.93 0.05 -6.83
CA LEU A 115 5.09 0.83 -8.07
C LEU A 115 4.49 2.25 -7.99
N ALA A 116 3.73 2.56 -6.96
CA ALA A 116 3.25 3.93 -6.68
C ALA A 116 4.26 4.77 -5.91
N CYS A 117 5.31 4.15 -5.36
CA CYS A 117 6.43 4.84 -4.73
C CYS A 117 7.41 5.33 -5.80
N ASP A 118 8.15 6.40 -5.49
CA ASP A 118 9.14 7.00 -6.41
C ASP A 118 10.47 6.25 -6.39
N VAL A 119 10.84 5.69 -5.25
CA VAL A 119 12.09 4.93 -5.05
C VAL A 119 11.77 3.63 -4.34
N LEU A 120 12.31 2.51 -4.82
CA LEU A 120 12.16 1.21 -4.20
C LEU A 120 13.48 0.73 -3.60
N ILE A 121 13.44 0.39 -2.31
CA ILE A 121 14.56 -0.25 -1.61
C ILE A 121 14.08 -1.60 -1.13
N GLY A 122 14.76 -2.66 -1.56
CA GLY A 122 14.41 -4.02 -1.20
C GLY A 122 15.41 -4.64 -0.23
N THR A 123 15.04 -5.81 0.28
CA THR A 123 15.88 -6.72 1.06
C THR A 123 16.14 -7.99 0.27
N PRO A 124 17.05 -8.88 0.70
CA PRO A 124 17.21 -10.19 0.08
C PRO A 124 15.91 -11.04 0.06
N ASN A 125 14.97 -10.73 0.94
CA ASN A 125 13.67 -11.42 1.03
C ASN A 125 12.57 -10.77 0.18
N THR A 126 12.84 -9.62 -0.45
CA THR A 126 11.88 -8.97 -1.32
C THR A 126 11.50 -9.86 -2.50
N ARG A 127 10.20 -10.01 -2.73
CA ARG A 127 9.64 -10.74 -3.87
C ARG A 127 8.43 -9.98 -4.40
N PHE A 128 8.36 -9.88 -5.71
CA PHE A 128 7.21 -9.30 -6.40
C PHE A 128 6.47 -10.38 -7.15
N ALA A 129 5.14 -10.33 -7.12
CA ALA A 129 4.31 -11.23 -7.91
C ALA A 129 3.04 -10.53 -8.37
N ASP A 130 2.73 -10.68 -9.65
CA ASP A 130 1.41 -10.37 -10.20
C ASP A 130 0.56 -11.64 -10.19
N THR A 131 -0.45 -11.65 -9.35
CA THR A 131 -1.41 -12.76 -9.26
C THR A 131 -2.85 -12.35 -9.58
N HIS A 132 -3.06 -11.18 -10.18
CA HIS A 132 -4.41 -10.67 -10.51
C HIS A 132 -5.23 -11.69 -11.29
N ALA A 133 -4.66 -12.29 -12.34
CA ALA A 133 -5.34 -13.31 -13.12
C ALA A 133 -5.72 -14.57 -12.31
N ARG A 134 -4.91 -14.93 -11.29
CA ARG A 134 -5.18 -16.09 -10.42
C ARG A 134 -6.37 -15.87 -9.50
N VAL A 135 -6.61 -14.63 -9.10
CA VAL A 135 -7.71 -14.25 -8.20
C VAL A 135 -8.90 -13.63 -8.94
N GLY A 136 -8.84 -13.57 -10.28
CA GLY A 136 -9.93 -13.07 -11.11
C GLY A 136 -10.17 -11.57 -11.00
N ILE A 137 -9.13 -10.79 -10.70
CA ILE A 137 -9.20 -9.33 -10.54
C ILE A 137 -8.35 -8.68 -11.63
N LEU A 138 -8.80 -7.55 -12.16
CA LEU A 138 -7.99 -6.72 -13.04
C LEU A 138 -7.09 -5.79 -12.23
N PRO A 139 -5.82 -5.57 -12.67
CA PRO A 139 -4.95 -4.57 -12.05
C PRO A 139 -5.53 -3.18 -12.24
N GLY A 140 -6.01 -2.57 -11.15
CA GLY A 140 -6.71 -1.28 -11.16
C GLY A 140 -5.82 -0.09 -10.77
N TRP A 141 -4.64 -0.35 -10.20
CA TRP A 141 -3.75 0.67 -9.65
C TRP A 141 -2.50 0.92 -10.51
N GLY A 142 -2.50 0.39 -11.73
CA GLY A 142 -1.55 0.76 -12.77
C GLY A 142 -0.38 -0.21 -12.97
N LEU A 143 -0.43 -1.45 -12.48
CA LEU A 143 0.66 -2.42 -12.61
C LEU A 143 1.07 -2.60 -14.08
N SER A 144 0.12 -2.86 -14.98
CA SER A 144 0.38 -3.08 -16.39
C SER A 144 0.97 -1.87 -17.12
N GLN A 145 0.74 -0.66 -16.60
CA GLN A 145 1.23 0.58 -17.19
C GLN A 145 2.59 0.99 -16.63
N LYS A 146 2.77 0.84 -15.31
CA LYS A 146 3.98 1.28 -14.62
C LYS A 146 5.13 0.30 -14.82
N LEU A 147 4.87 -1.02 -14.70
CA LEU A 147 5.90 -2.05 -14.80
C LEU A 147 6.59 -2.06 -16.18
N MET A 148 5.87 -1.79 -17.24
CA MET A 148 6.43 -1.75 -18.60
C MET A 148 7.30 -0.50 -18.88
N ARG A 149 7.32 0.47 -17.96
CA ARG A 149 8.07 1.72 -18.12
C ARG A 149 9.33 1.78 -17.26
N LEU A 150 9.55 0.76 -16.44
CA LEU A 150 10.78 0.57 -15.68
C LEU A 150 11.83 -0.14 -16.53
#